data_2cb087e42c0c64ea95c086e334d2874e
#
_entry.id   2cb087e42c0c64ea95c086e334d2874e
#
_cell.length_a   1.000
_cell.length_b   1.000
_cell.length_c   1.000
_cell.angle_alpha   90.00
_cell.angle_beta   90.00
_cell.angle_gamma   90.00
#
_symmetry.space_group_name_H-M   'P 1'
#
loop_
_entity.id
_entity.type
_entity.pdbx_description
1 polymer ?
#
loop_
_entity_poly.entity_id
_entity_poly.type
_entity_poly.pdbx_seq_one_letter_code
_entity_poly.pdbx_strand_id
1 'polypeptide(L)'
;MRRREFISFLASGAIVFPFTARAQQKRMPAIGLLGSTSADESTRLLDALRAGLKESGFIEGQNVVIEYRWAHGKHGRLPTLAADLVNRQVTAIITTGGEPSAFAAKAATNKIPIIFVIEGDPVNIGLVDSLNNPGGNITGMSLIAPALEAKRLGLLRELVPKSAMIGVLANEDYADTDRQLAGVENAATEIGQKISIQNVRSDRDLDGAFTALSQLQVDALLVTADPLFSEMHDQIAMLAMRYKIPAIYASREFVVAGGVISYGASAADAHRGAGAYAGKILKGAKPAGLPVQLPTKFDLVINLKAAKALGLAIPPSLLTSADEVIDQPIN
;
A
#
# COMPACT_ATOMS: atom_id res chain seq x y z
N MET A 1 -84.45 9.06 -50.38
CA MET A 1 -84.72 7.64 -50.06
C MET A 1 -83.47 6.95 -49.77
N ARG A 2 -83.42 6.33 -48.57
CA ARG A 2 -82.55 5.28 -47.96
C ARG A 2 -81.07 5.65 -47.76
N ARG A 3 -80.87 6.18 -46.57
CA ARG A 3 -79.73 5.98 -45.70
C ARG A 3 -79.54 4.48 -45.44
N ARG A 4 -78.41 3.92 -45.88
CA ARG A 4 -77.84 2.66 -45.40
C ARG A 4 -76.80 2.26 -46.46
N GLU A 5 -75.57 2.47 -46.15
CA GLU A 5 -74.39 1.80 -46.65
C GLU A 5 -73.15 2.75 -46.62
N PHE A 6 -72.77 3.13 -45.40
CA PHE A 6 -71.48 3.80 -45.21
C PHE A 6 -70.94 3.52 -43.82
N ILE A 7 -70.95 2.28 -43.45
CA ILE A 7 -70.23 1.80 -42.26
C ILE A 7 -69.62 0.44 -42.61
N SER A 8 -68.54 0.44 -43.31
CA SER A 8 -67.64 -0.72 -43.42
C SER A 8 -66.41 -0.22 -44.15
N PHE A 9 -65.34 0.09 -43.41
CA PHE A 9 -63.92 0.07 -43.80
C PHE A 9 -63.15 1.10 -43.00
N LEU A 10 -62.96 0.85 -41.70
CA LEU A 10 -61.85 1.44 -40.95
C LEU A 10 -61.45 0.48 -39.85
N ALA A 11 -61.07 -0.73 -40.28
CA ALA A 11 -60.22 -1.64 -39.48
C ALA A 11 -58.77 -1.32 -39.83
N SER A 12 -58.29 -0.12 -39.44
CA SER A 12 -56.87 0.20 -39.50
C SER A 12 -56.16 -0.59 -38.44
N GLY A 13 -55.40 -1.60 -38.86
CA GLY A 13 -54.51 -2.36 -38.03
C GLY A 13 -53.53 -1.46 -37.31
N ALA A 14 -53.70 -1.31 -36.02
CA ALA A 14 -52.67 -0.81 -35.15
C ALA A 14 -51.55 -1.86 -35.08
N ILE A 15 -50.52 -1.66 -35.93
CA ILE A 15 -49.28 -2.39 -35.83
C ILE A 15 -48.63 -1.96 -34.52
N VAL A 16 -48.89 -2.71 -33.44
CA VAL A 16 -48.16 -2.61 -32.18
C VAL A 16 -46.75 -3.13 -32.50
N PHE A 17 -45.85 -2.20 -32.80
CA PHE A 17 -44.43 -2.49 -32.74
C PHE A 17 -44.11 -2.80 -31.28
N PRO A 18 -43.65 -4.02 -30.94
CA PRO A 18 -43.08 -4.24 -29.63
C PRO A 18 -41.79 -3.39 -29.57
N PHE A 19 -41.88 -2.26 -28.92
CA PHE A 19 -40.67 -1.61 -28.42
C PHE A 19 -40.06 -2.60 -27.44
N THR A 20 -39.22 -3.50 -27.95
CA THR A 20 -38.26 -4.20 -27.12
C THR A 20 -37.35 -3.11 -26.56
N ALA A 21 -37.76 -2.55 -25.44
CA ALA A 21 -36.85 -1.85 -24.57
C ALA A 21 -35.77 -2.89 -24.23
N ARG A 22 -34.72 -2.94 -25.05
CA ARG A 22 -33.46 -3.54 -24.65
C ARG A 22 -33.04 -2.70 -23.45
N ALA A 23 -33.42 -3.14 -22.26
CA ALA A 23 -32.75 -2.73 -21.06
C ALA A 23 -31.27 -2.97 -21.35
N GLN A 24 -30.55 -1.91 -21.64
CA GLN A 24 -29.11 -1.95 -21.76
C GLN A 24 -28.64 -2.50 -20.42
N GLN A 25 -28.34 -3.78 -20.37
CA GLN A 25 -27.79 -4.42 -19.21
C GLN A 25 -26.56 -3.60 -18.88
N LYS A 26 -26.70 -2.73 -17.87
CA LYS A 26 -25.64 -1.79 -17.47
C LYS A 26 -24.44 -2.68 -17.16
N ARG A 27 -23.44 -2.70 -18.07
CA ARG A 27 -22.23 -3.48 -17.84
C ARG A 27 -21.75 -3.17 -16.44
N MET A 28 -21.47 -4.20 -15.65
CA MET A 28 -20.91 -4.00 -14.33
C MET A 28 -19.64 -3.14 -14.48
N PRO A 29 -19.49 -2.09 -13.68
CA PRO A 29 -18.27 -1.29 -13.71
C PRO A 29 -17.07 -2.20 -13.41
N ALA A 30 -15.98 -2.00 -14.13
CA ALA A 30 -14.74 -2.73 -13.93
C ALA A 30 -13.71 -1.82 -13.27
N ILE A 31 -13.07 -2.28 -12.21
CA ILE A 31 -11.91 -1.65 -11.58
C ILE A 31 -10.68 -2.44 -12.02
N GLY A 32 -9.65 -1.77 -12.53
CA GLY A 32 -8.33 -2.36 -12.71
C GLY A 32 -7.55 -2.31 -11.39
N LEU A 33 -6.95 -3.41 -10.98
CA LEU A 33 -5.97 -3.41 -9.90
C LEU A 33 -4.59 -3.72 -10.49
N LEU A 34 -3.66 -2.78 -10.33
CA LEU A 34 -2.28 -2.88 -10.79
C LEU A 34 -1.35 -3.03 -9.57
N GLY A 35 -0.76 -4.20 -9.40
CA GLY A 35 0.16 -4.49 -8.30
C GLY A 35 1.59 -4.74 -8.76
N SER A 36 2.58 -4.24 -8.02
CA SER A 36 3.99 -4.54 -8.24
C SER A 36 4.38 -5.95 -7.74
N THR A 37 3.75 -6.40 -6.66
CA THR A 37 3.96 -7.69 -5.99
C THR A 37 3.17 -8.84 -6.65
N SER A 38 2.77 -9.85 -5.87
CA SER A 38 1.92 -10.97 -6.29
C SER A 38 0.57 -10.97 -5.56
N ALA A 39 -0.38 -11.78 -6.05
CA ALA A 39 -1.69 -11.93 -5.44
C ALA A 39 -1.60 -12.55 -4.03
N ASP A 40 -0.74 -13.55 -3.86
CA ASP A 40 -0.59 -14.29 -2.61
C ASP A 40 -0.05 -13.40 -1.49
N GLU A 41 0.96 -12.58 -1.78
CA GLU A 41 1.52 -11.57 -0.86
C GLU A 41 0.51 -10.49 -0.49
N SER A 42 -0.47 -10.24 -1.36
CA SER A 42 -1.43 -9.14 -1.21
C SER A 42 -2.78 -9.57 -0.61
N THR A 43 -2.99 -10.83 -0.27
CA THR A 43 -4.31 -11.37 0.13
C THR A 43 -4.99 -10.53 1.22
N ARG A 44 -4.30 -10.25 2.32
CA ARG A 44 -4.82 -9.44 3.45
C ARG A 44 -5.19 -8.00 3.01
N LEU A 45 -4.38 -7.41 2.15
CA LEU A 45 -4.58 -6.05 1.64
C LEU A 45 -5.76 -5.99 0.67
N LEU A 46 -5.94 -7.04 -0.16
CA LEU A 46 -7.09 -7.20 -1.04
C LEU A 46 -8.39 -7.36 -0.26
N ASP A 47 -8.38 -8.11 0.84
CA ASP A 47 -9.55 -8.27 1.69
C ASP A 47 -9.96 -6.94 2.35
N ALA A 48 -8.99 -6.15 2.79
CA ALA A 48 -9.23 -4.80 3.30
C ALA A 48 -9.80 -3.86 2.21
N LEU A 49 -9.27 -3.91 0.99
CA LEU A 49 -9.77 -3.16 -0.17
C LEU A 49 -11.22 -3.55 -0.50
N ARG A 50 -11.52 -4.85 -0.55
CA ARG A 50 -12.88 -5.37 -0.76
C ARG A 50 -13.84 -4.91 0.34
N ALA A 51 -13.37 -4.86 1.59
CA ALA A 51 -14.16 -4.34 2.71
C ALA A 51 -14.53 -2.86 2.49
N GLY A 52 -13.58 -2.01 2.08
CA GLY A 52 -13.84 -0.61 1.76
C GLY A 52 -14.78 -0.40 0.56
N LEU A 53 -14.65 -1.23 -0.46
CA LEU A 53 -15.61 -1.26 -1.59
C LEU A 53 -17.02 -1.62 -1.12
N LYS A 54 -17.13 -2.67 -0.27
CA LYS A 54 -18.41 -3.15 0.29
C LYS A 54 -19.10 -2.07 1.12
N GLU A 55 -18.37 -1.31 1.92
CA GLU A 55 -18.90 -0.17 2.69
C GLU A 55 -19.51 0.91 1.79
N SER A 56 -18.97 1.03 0.58
CA SER A 56 -19.50 1.91 -0.45
C SER A 56 -20.62 1.29 -1.28
N GLY A 57 -21.05 0.05 -0.97
CA GLY A 57 -22.14 -0.66 -1.66
C GLY A 57 -21.71 -1.43 -2.90
N PHE A 58 -20.39 -1.65 -3.11
CA PHE A 58 -19.87 -2.44 -4.23
C PHE A 58 -19.29 -3.76 -3.74
N ILE A 59 -19.76 -4.85 -4.34
CA ILE A 59 -19.34 -6.22 -4.00
C ILE A 59 -18.81 -6.87 -5.27
N GLU A 60 -17.55 -7.31 -5.23
CA GLU A 60 -16.90 -8.00 -6.33
C GLU A 60 -17.70 -9.23 -6.75
N GLY A 61 -17.90 -9.40 -8.06
CA GLY A 61 -18.70 -10.49 -8.65
C GLY A 61 -20.22 -10.29 -8.61
N GLN A 62 -20.73 -9.27 -7.87
CA GLN A 62 -22.17 -8.97 -7.83
C GLN A 62 -22.53 -7.69 -8.61
N ASN A 63 -21.85 -6.59 -8.35
CA ASN A 63 -22.14 -5.29 -8.98
C ASN A 63 -20.87 -4.50 -9.37
N VAL A 64 -19.69 -5.09 -9.21
CA VAL A 64 -18.40 -4.60 -9.68
C VAL A 64 -17.51 -5.79 -10.03
N VAL A 65 -16.67 -5.62 -11.07
CA VAL A 65 -15.61 -6.58 -11.44
C VAL A 65 -14.26 -5.97 -11.12
N ILE A 66 -13.32 -6.78 -10.62
CA ILE A 66 -11.92 -6.36 -10.44
C ILE A 66 -11.04 -7.12 -11.44
N GLU A 67 -10.34 -6.38 -12.27
CA GLU A 67 -9.38 -6.88 -13.26
C GLU A 67 -7.97 -6.79 -12.67
N TYR A 68 -7.44 -7.90 -12.20
CA TYR A 68 -6.14 -7.96 -11.53
C TYR A 68 -4.97 -8.02 -12.51
N ARG A 69 -3.93 -7.24 -12.27
CA ARG A 69 -2.64 -7.26 -13.00
C ARG A 69 -1.48 -7.21 -12.02
N TRP A 70 -0.67 -8.24 -12.02
CA TRP A 70 0.46 -8.42 -11.10
C TRP A 70 1.79 -8.43 -11.85
N ALA A 71 2.72 -7.63 -11.39
CA ALA A 71 4.07 -7.56 -11.97
C ALA A 71 5.00 -8.66 -11.41
N HIS A 72 4.68 -9.24 -10.24
CA HIS A 72 5.49 -10.26 -9.55
C HIS A 72 6.93 -9.77 -9.30
N GLY A 73 7.11 -8.57 -8.70
CA GLY A 73 8.40 -7.94 -8.46
C GLY A 73 9.14 -7.45 -9.71
N LYS A 74 8.57 -7.65 -10.91
CA LYS A 74 9.21 -7.26 -12.18
C LYS A 74 8.65 -5.92 -12.67
N HIS A 75 9.15 -4.81 -12.12
CA HIS A 75 8.65 -3.45 -12.40
C HIS A 75 8.63 -3.11 -13.90
N GLY A 76 9.55 -3.65 -14.70
CA GLY A 76 9.54 -3.47 -16.16
C GLY A 76 8.26 -3.94 -16.86
N ARG A 77 7.41 -4.76 -16.19
CA ARG A 77 6.11 -5.21 -16.72
C ARG A 77 4.98 -4.20 -16.48
N LEU A 78 5.12 -3.32 -15.49
CA LEU A 78 4.06 -2.40 -15.05
C LEU A 78 3.51 -1.53 -16.19
N PRO A 79 4.32 -0.93 -17.08
CA PRO A 79 3.80 -0.14 -18.20
C PRO A 79 2.86 -0.92 -19.11
N THR A 80 3.23 -2.14 -19.48
CA THR A 80 2.40 -3.03 -20.34
C THR A 80 1.11 -3.43 -19.64
N LEU A 81 1.16 -3.75 -18.34
CA LEU A 81 0.00 -4.13 -17.54
C LEU A 81 -0.96 -2.95 -17.34
N ALA A 82 -0.43 -1.73 -17.12
CA ALA A 82 -1.23 -0.52 -17.05
C ALA A 82 -1.92 -0.22 -18.39
N ALA A 83 -1.21 -0.34 -19.51
CA ALA A 83 -1.78 -0.18 -20.84
C ALA A 83 -2.89 -1.19 -21.15
N ASP A 84 -2.77 -2.45 -20.70
CA ASP A 84 -3.84 -3.44 -20.85
C ASP A 84 -5.12 -3.03 -20.09
N LEU A 85 -5.00 -2.51 -18.86
CA LEU A 85 -6.15 -1.99 -18.11
C LEU A 85 -6.81 -0.80 -18.81
N VAL A 86 -6.01 0.11 -19.37
CA VAL A 86 -6.51 1.25 -20.16
C VAL A 86 -7.25 0.78 -21.40
N ASN A 87 -6.72 -0.18 -22.14
CA ASN A 87 -7.35 -0.76 -23.35
C ASN A 87 -8.66 -1.47 -23.02
N ARG A 88 -8.80 -2.06 -21.84
CA ARG A 88 -10.05 -2.66 -21.33
C ARG A 88 -11.08 -1.62 -20.90
N GLN A 89 -10.71 -0.34 -20.88
CA GLN A 89 -11.59 0.76 -20.50
C GLN A 89 -12.18 0.58 -19.10
N VAL A 90 -11.34 0.19 -18.14
CA VAL A 90 -11.77 0.09 -16.74
C VAL A 90 -12.25 1.45 -16.22
N THR A 91 -13.17 1.45 -15.27
CA THR A 91 -13.79 2.66 -14.73
C THR A 91 -12.84 3.43 -13.80
N ALA A 92 -11.95 2.71 -13.11
CA ALA A 92 -10.91 3.26 -12.27
C ALA A 92 -9.74 2.27 -12.19
N ILE A 93 -8.55 2.76 -11.89
CA ILE A 93 -7.36 1.94 -11.61
C ILE A 93 -6.96 2.14 -10.16
N ILE A 94 -6.86 1.06 -9.38
CA ILE A 94 -6.25 1.07 -8.06
C ILE A 94 -4.83 0.54 -8.21
N THR A 95 -3.85 1.22 -7.61
CA THR A 95 -2.46 0.76 -7.63
C THR A 95 -2.01 0.36 -6.22
N THR A 96 -1.26 -0.74 -6.12
CA THR A 96 -0.73 -1.29 -4.88
C THR A 96 0.71 -1.75 -5.06
N GLY A 97 1.45 -1.89 -3.96
CA GLY A 97 2.86 -2.25 -3.99
C GLY A 97 3.77 -1.07 -4.32
N GLY A 98 3.40 0.13 -3.88
CA GLY A 98 4.26 1.31 -3.88
C GLY A 98 4.21 2.17 -5.14
N GLU A 99 5.15 3.09 -5.21
CA GLU A 99 5.26 4.16 -6.20
C GLU A 99 5.40 3.66 -7.65
N PRO A 100 6.13 2.55 -7.95
CA PRO A 100 6.31 2.10 -9.33
C PRO A 100 4.98 1.82 -10.05
N SER A 101 4.01 1.20 -9.34
CA SER A 101 2.69 0.91 -9.91
C SER A 101 1.88 2.19 -10.12
N ALA A 102 1.98 3.17 -9.21
CA ALA A 102 1.29 4.45 -9.30
C ALA A 102 1.81 5.28 -10.49
N PHE A 103 3.14 5.35 -10.67
CA PHE A 103 3.74 6.05 -11.82
C PHE A 103 3.40 5.36 -13.14
N ALA A 104 3.42 4.03 -13.20
CA ALA A 104 3.03 3.30 -14.40
C ALA A 104 1.58 3.58 -14.81
N ALA A 105 0.65 3.61 -13.85
CA ALA A 105 -0.74 3.99 -14.12
C ALA A 105 -0.88 5.45 -14.57
N LYS A 106 -0.18 6.39 -13.89
CA LYS A 106 -0.18 7.83 -14.25
C LYS A 106 0.35 8.06 -15.66
N ALA A 107 1.40 7.35 -16.07
CA ALA A 107 1.95 7.43 -17.41
C ALA A 107 1.02 6.84 -18.48
N ALA A 108 0.23 5.82 -18.14
CA ALA A 108 -0.64 5.13 -19.10
C ALA A 108 -1.94 5.91 -19.42
N THR A 109 -2.44 6.76 -18.51
CA THR A 109 -3.70 7.46 -18.72
C THR A 109 -3.79 8.80 -17.96
N ASN A 110 -4.40 9.79 -18.61
CA ASN A 110 -4.81 11.05 -17.97
C ASN A 110 -6.34 11.19 -17.86
N LYS A 111 -7.10 10.12 -18.16
CA LYS A 111 -8.57 10.12 -18.19
C LYS A 111 -9.18 9.19 -17.18
N ILE A 112 -8.66 7.95 -17.09
CA ILE A 112 -9.19 6.96 -16.14
C ILE A 112 -8.76 7.38 -14.74
N PRO A 113 -9.68 7.47 -13.77
CA PRO A 113 -9.38 7.73 -12.37
C PRO A 113 -8.36 6.75 -11.81
N ILE A 114 -7.36 7.25 -11.08
CA ILE A 114 -6.33 6.45 -10.42
C ILE A 114 -6.42 6.68 -8.92
N ILE A 115 -6.42 5.59 -8.16
CA ILE A 115 -6.36 5.58 -6.70
C ILE A 115 -5.08 4.84 -6.32
N PHE A 116 -4.09 5.54 -5.79
CA PHE A 116 -2.85 4.92 -5.35
C PHE A 116 -2.85 4.55 -3.87
N VAL A 117 -2.04 3.55 -3.51
CA VAL A 117 -1.56 3.32 -2.15
C VAL A 117 -0.03 3.26 -2.24
N ILE A 118 0.65 4.22 -1.59
CA ILE A 118 2.12 4.38 -1.64
C ILE A 118 2.71 4.62 -0.25
N GLU A 119 4.00 4.42 -0.11
CA GLU A 119 4.71 4.59 1.15
C GLU A 119 5.24 6.02 1.36
N GLY A 120 5.63 6.70 0.28
CA GLY A 120 6.25 8.02 0.31
C GLY A 120 5.29 9.21 0.27
N ASP A 121 5.89 10.40 0.23
CA ASP A 121 5.17 11.67 0.06
C ASP A 121 4.79 11.88 -1.41
N PRO A 122 3.50 11.81 -1.76
CA PRO A 122 3.06 11.90 -3.15
C PRO A 122 3.30 13.28 -3.78
N VAL A 123 3.46 14.33 -2.97
CA VAL A 123 3.79 15.68 -3.45
C VAL A 123 5.27 15.77 -3.76
N ASN A 124 6.12 15.32 -2.83
CA ASN A 124 7.58 15.35 -2.98
C ASN A 124 8.07 14.56 -4.20
N ILE A 125 7.47 13.39 -4.45
CA ILE A 125 7.81 12.56 -5.63
C ILE A 125 7.10 13.01 -6.93
N GLY A 126 6.30 14.09 -6.90
CA GLY A 126 5.62 14.63 -8.08
C GLY A 126 4.46 13.78 -8.59
N LEU A 127 3.86 12.96 -7.74
CA LEU A 127 2.70 12.14 -8.13
C LEU A 127 1.41 12.96 -8.14
N VAL A 128 1.25 13.91 -7.23
CA VAL A 128 0.12 14.84 -7.12
C VAL A 128 0.60 16.28 -6.90
N ASP A 129 -0.26 17.27 -7.18
CA ASP A 129 0.08 18.69 -6.98
C ASP A 129 0.08 19.08 -5.50
N SER A 130 -0.89 18.58 -4.73
CA SER A 130 -0.96 18.77 -3.28
C SER A 130 -1.85 17.68 -2.64
N LEU A 131 -1.75 17.51 -1.32
CA LEU A 131 -2.57 16.53 -0.61
C LEU A 131 -4.06 16.87 -0.64
N ASN A 132 -4.40 18.15 -0.48
CA ASN A 132 -5.80 18.61 -0.44
C ASN A 132 -6.43 18.70 -1.84
N ASN A 133 -5.64 19.03 -2.85
CA ASN A 133 -6.05 19.13 -4.26
C ASN A 133 -5.05 18.34 -5.11
N PRO A 134 -5.26 17.03 -5.26
CA PRO A 134 -4.30 16.16 -5.96
C PRO A 134 -4.06 16.56 -7.42
N GLY A 135 -5.05 17.19 -8.04
CA GLY A 135 -5.02 17.56 -9.46
C GLY A 135 -5.32 16.37 -10.38
N GLY A 136 -5.67 16.69 -11.64
CA GLY A 136 -5.85 15.69 -12.69
C GLY A 136 -6.81 14.53 -12.35
N ASN A 137 -6.40 13.32 -12.75
CA ASN A 137 -7.19 12.10 -12.61
C ASN A 137 -6.67 11.15 -11.50
N ILE A 138 -5.84 11.63 -10.57
CA ILE A 138 -5.16 10.80 -9.58
C ILE A 138 -5.41 11.28 -8.16
N THR A 139 -5.63 10.37 -7.23
CA THR A 139 -5.74 10.56 -5.77
C THR A 139 -5.34 9.26 -5.08
N GLY A 140 -5.36 9.21 -3.75
CA GLY A 140 -5.09 7.95 -3.06
C GLY A 140 -4.77 8.08 -1.59
N MET A 141 -4.00 7.09 -1.11
CA MET A 141 -3.56 6.93 0.27
C MET A 141 -2.04 6.96 0.31
N SER A 142 -1.46 7.81 1.14
CA SER A 142 -0.03 7.77 1.46
C SER A 142 0.15 7.19 2.85
N LEU A 143 1.14 6.32 3.02
CA LEU A 143 1.51 5.75 4.31
C LEU A 143 2.56 6.62 5.03
N ILE A 144 2.90 7.77 4.43
CA ILE A 144 3.85 8.70 5.05
C ILE A 144 3.28 9.22 6.36
N ALA A 145 4.09 9.17 7.41
CA ALA A 145 3.77 9.82 8.67
C ALA A 145 5.04 10.46 9.23
N PRO A 146 5.11 11.80 9.24
CA PRO A 146 6.21 12.51 9.87
C PRO A 146 6.37 12.05 11.34
N ALA A 147 7.59 11.87 11.77
CA ALA A 147 7.95 11.43 13.13
C ALA A 147 7.76 9.93 13.46
N LEU A 148 7.46 9.06 12.52
CA LEU A 148 7.47 7.62 12.80
C LEU A 148 8.88 7.11 13.10
N GLU A 149 9.90 7.68 12.50
CA GLU A 149 11.30 7.34 12.74
C GLU A 149 11.68 7.54 14.20
N ALA A 150 11.30 8.67 14.80
CA ALA A 150 11.51 8.95 16.23
C ALA A 150 10.77 7.92 17.11
N LYS A 151 9.53 7.57 16.74
CA LYS A 151 8.75 6.57 17.48
C LYS A 151 9.37 5.18 17.34
N ARG A 152 9.82 4.78 16.14
CA ARG A 152 10.52 3.51 15.92
C ARG A 152 11.80 3.44 16.75
N LEU A 153 12.61 4.52 16.75
CA LEU A 153 13.81 4.59 17.57
C LEU A 153 13.51 4.42 19.05
N GLY A 154 12.44 5.07 19.56
CA GLY A 154 11.98 4.92 20.94
C GLY A 154 11.56 3.49 21.27
N LEU A 155 10.76 2.83 20.40
CA LEU A 155 10.34 1.45 20.57
C LEU A 155 11.52 0.48 20.52
N LEU A 156 12.49 0.71 19.64
CA LEU A 156 13.70 -0.10 19.54
C LEU A 156 14.54 0.01 20.83
N ARG A 157 14.67 1.20 21.40
CA ARG A 157 15.34 1.39 22.69
C ARG A 157 14.60 0.74 23.87
N GLU A 158 13.28 0.74 23.81
CA GLU A 158 12.47 0.02 24.80
C GLU A 158 12.70 -1.49 24.72
N LEU A 159 12.82 -2.02 23.49
CA LEU A 159 13.15 -3.42 23.24
C LEU A 159 14.58 -3.78 23.67
N VAL A 160 15.56 -2.89 23.40
CA VAL A 160 16.98 -3.09 23.70
C VAL A 160 17.51 -1.91 24.54
N PRO A 161 17.18 -1.83 25.85
CA PRO A 161 17.43 -0.64 26.66
C PRO A 161 18.92 -0.30 26.88
N LYS A 162 19.81 -1.30 26.71
CA LYS A 162 21.26 -1.15 26.91
C LYS A 162 22.01 -0.90 25.59
N SER A 163 21.31 -0.60 24.51
CA SER A 163 21.97 -0.33 23.22
C SER A 163 22.87 0.88 23.27
N ALA A 164 24.18 0.66 23.02
CA ALA A 164 25.17 1.73 22.92
C ALA A 164 25.21 2.31 21.51
N MET A 165 25.02 1.46 20.49
CA MET A 165 25.07 1.82 19.08
C MET A 165 23.88 1.21 18.36
N ILE A 166 23.11 2.03 17.61
CA ILE A 166 22.04 1.56 16.74
C ILE A 166 22.46 1.74 15.29
N GLY A 167 22.37 0.67 14.49
CA GLY A 167 22.48 0.73 13.05
C GLY A 167 21.22 1.33 12.42
N VAL A 168 21.38 2.05 11.32
CA VAL A 168 20.27 2.53 10.49
C VAL A 168 20.51 2.06 9.06
N LEU A 169 19.59 1.26 8.51
CA LEU A 169 19.63 0.86 7.12
C LEU A 169 18.79 1.85 6.30
N ALA A 170 19.40 2.48 5.29
CA ALA A 170 18.77 3.49 4.46
C ALA A 170 19.13 3.29 2.99
N ASN A 171 18.26 3.76 2.08
CA ASN A 171 18.50 3.79 0.65
C ASN A 171 18.67 5.25 0.20
N GLU A 172 19.92 5.66 -0.09
CA GLU A 172 20.22 7.05 -0.47
C GLU A 172 19.64 7.47 -1.83
N ASP A 173 19.21 6.51 -2.66
CA ASP A 173 18.56 6.78 -3.94
C ASP A 173 17.05 7.01 -3.81
N TYR A 174 16.47 6.78 -2.63
CA TYR A 174 15.06 7.02 -2.40
C TYR A 174 14.79 8.49 -2.04
N ALA A 175 13.84 9.10 -2.72
CA ALA A 175 13.57 10.54 -2.64
C ALA A 175 13.21 11.06 -1.23
N ASP A 176 12.74 10.18 -0.33
CA ASP A 176 12.33 10.55 1.03
C ASP A 176 13.39 10.24 2.11
N THR A 177 14.53 9.69 1.73
CA THR A 177 15.58 9.24 2.65
C THR A 177 16.15 10.37 3.50
N ASP A 178 16.45 11.53 2.92
CA ASP A 178 17.02 12.65 3.67
C ASP A 178 16.08 13.10 4.80
N ARG A 179 14.77 13.13 4.55
CA ARG A 179 13.76 13.46 5.57
C ARG A 179 13.72 12.41 6.67
N GLN A 180 13.76 11.13 6.31
CA GLN A 180 13.73 10.03 7.29
C GLN A 180 14.98 10.04 8.15
N LEU A 181 16.16 10.17 7.54
CA LEU A 181 17.44 10.24 8.27
C LEU A 181 17.49 11.43 9.22
N ALA A 182 17.06 12.61 8.76
CA ALA A 182 16.96 13.79 9.65
C ALA A 182 16.05 13.51 10.86
N GLY A 183 14.93 12.78 10.66
CA GLY A 183 14.04 12.36 11.75
C GLY A 183 14.72 11.43 12.76
N VAL A 184 15.48 10.44 12.27
CA VAL A 184 16.25 9.51 13.12
C VAL A 184 17.37 10.24 13.87
N GLU A 185 18.17 11.07 13.18
CA GLU A 185 19.29 11.82 13.73
C GLU A 185 18.85 12.80 14.82
N ASN A 186 17.77 13.53 14.59
CA ASN A 186 17.20 14.44 15.58
C ASN A 186 16.75 13.67 16.83
N ALA A 187 15.98 12.60 16.65
CA ALA A 187 15.52 11.78 17.76
C ALA A 187 16.70 11.12 18.51
N ALA A 188 17.72 10.63 17.79
CA ALA A 188 18.90 10.04 18.40
C ALA A 188 19.68 11.09 19.23
N THR A 189 19.80 12.32 18.72
CA THR A 189 20.46 13.43 19.41
C THR A 189 19.71 13.80 20.70
N GLU A 190 18.39 13.93 20.65
CA GLU A 190 17.55 14.25 21.81
C GLU A 190 17.72 13.26 22.98
N ILE A 191 17.89 11.98 22.66
CA ILE A 191 18.01 10.92 23.67
C ILE A 191 19.45 10.46 23.92
N GLY A 192 20.45 11.12 23.29
CA GLY A 192 21.86 10.77 23.43
C GLY A 192 22.24 9.40 22.87
N GLN A 193 21.52 8.92 21.84
CA GLN A 193 21.77 7.62 21.20
C GLN A 193 22.78 7.76 20.06
N LYS A 194 23.82 6.93 20.07
CA LYS A 194 24.73 6.81 18.92
C LYS A 194 24.08 5.99 17.82
N ILE A 195 24.19 6.48 16.58
CA ILE A 195 23.71 5.77 15.38
C ILE A 195 24.83 5.62 14.35
N SER A 196 24.71 4.61 13.50
CA SER A 196 25.57 4.39 12.34
C SER A 196 24.71 4.04 11.11
N ILE A 197 24.79 4.86 10.07
CA ILE A 197 23.99 4.70 8.86
C ILE A 197 24.74 3.80 7.88
N GLN A 198 24.04 2.82 7.31
CA GLN A 198 24.49 1.95 6.23
C GLN A 198 23.58 2.12 5.03
N ASN A 199 24.15 2.49 3.90
CA ASN A 199 23.41 2.70 2.67
C ASN A 199 23.33 1.41 1.84
N VAL A 200 22.13 1.12 1.35
CA VAL A 200 21.82 -0.03 0.48
C VAL A 200 20.97 0.48 -0.69
N ARG A 201 21.49 0.32 -1.90
CA ARG A 201 20.83 0.73 -3.16
C ARG A 201 20.27 -0.45 -3.95
N SER A 202 20.70 -1.66 -3.60
CA SER A 202 20.31 -2.90 -4.27
C SER A 202 20.46 -4.11 -3.34
N ASP A 203 19.92 -5.25 -3.76
CA ASP A 203 20.10 -6.54 -3.10
C ASP A 203 21.57 -6.92 -2.86
N ARG A 204 22.46 -6.50 -3.76
CA ARG A 204 23.92 -6.81 -3.71
C ARG A 204 24.63 -6.11 -2.56
N ASP A 205 24.07 -5.01 -2.07
CA ASP A 205 24.69 -4.19 -1.01
C ASP A 205 24.37 -4.76 0.39
N LEU A 206 23.32 -5.58 0.52
CA LEU A 206 22.83 -6.06 1.81
C LEU A 206 23.87 -6.81 2.61
N ASP A 207 24.56 -7.81 2.01
CA ASP A 207 25.57 -8.60 2.74
C ASP A 207 26.72 -7.71 3.24
N GLY A 208 27.13 -6.73 2.43
CA GLY A 208 28.16 -5.74 2.81
C GLY A 208 27.71 -4.86 3.97
N ALA A 209 26.48 -4.35 3.92
CA ALA A 209 25.88 -3.52 4.96
C ALA A 209 25.78 -4.28 6.29
N PHE A 210 25.25 -5.51 6.28
CA PHE A 210 25.15 -6.33 7.50
C PHE A 210 26.53 -6.74 8.05
N THR A 211 27.52 -6.99 7.19
CA THR A 211 28.91 -7.21 7.61
C THR A 211 29.47 -5.98 8.32
N ALA A 212 29.28 -4.79 7.77
CA ALA A 212 29.69 -3.54 8.39
C ALA A 212 29.00 -3.29 9.74
N LEU A 213 27.68 -3.50 9.83
CA LEU A 213 26.91 -3.39 11.08
C LEU A 213 27.47 -4.34 12.15
N SER A 214 27.81 -5.58 11.78
CA SER A 214 28.41 -6.56 12.67
C SER A 214 29.81 -6.15 13.15
N GLN A 215 30.64 -5.61 12.25
CA GLN A 215 32.00 -5.12 12.61
C GLN A 215 31.91 -3.92 13.55
N LEU A 216 30.93 -3.06 13.39
CA LEU A 216 30.64 -1.93 14.28
C LEU A 216 30.00 -2.34 15.59
N GLN A 217 29.66 -3.64 15.75
CA GLN A 217 29.03 -4.19 16.93
C GLN A 217 27.75 -3.41 17.31
N VAL A 218 26.89 -3.15 16.32
CA VAL A 218 25.60 -2.50 16.60
C VAL A 218 24.74 -3.43 17.46
N ASP A 219 24.06 -2.87 18.45
CA ASP A 219 23.20 -3.62 19.37
C ASP A 219 21.79 -3.86 18.82
N ALA A 220 21.37 -2.99 17.90
CA ALA A 220 20.05 -3.04 17.26
C ALA A 220 20.07 -2.32 15.91
N LEU A 221 19.05 -2.56 15.08
CA LEU A 221 18.92 -2.00 13.72
C LEU A 221 17.55 -1.34 13.53
N LEU A 222 17.55 -0.13 13.00
CA LEU A 222 16.37 0.54 12.46
C LEU A 222 16.42 0.48 10.93
N VAL A 223 15.41 -0.12 10.32
CA VAL A 223 15.26 -0.16 8.86
C VAL A 223 14.27 0.94 8.47
N THR A 224 14.69 1.87 7.61
CA THR A 224 13.83 2.97 7.13
C THR A 224 12.72 2.45 6.24
N ALA A 225 11.65 3.23 6.07
CA ALA A 225 10.57 2.92 5.14
C ALA A 225 11.04 3.17 3.71
N ASP A 226 11.03 2.14 2.87
CA ASP A 226 11.51 2.21 1.49
C ASP A 226 10.87 1.10 0.65
N PRO A 227 10.39 1.40 -0.59
CA PRO A 227 9.80 0.39 -1.47
C PRO A 227 10.77 -0.76 -1.81
N LEU A 228 12.05 -0.47 -2.01
CA LEU A 228 13.08 -1.48 -2.25
C LEU A 228 13.24 -2.42 -1.04
N PHE A 229 13.24 -1.86 0.18
CA PHE A 229 13.31 -2.67 1.39
C PHE A 229 12.05 -3.48 1.62
N SER A 230 10.90 -2.94 1.27
CA SER A 230 9.62 -3.66 1.31
C SER A 230 9.61 -4.87 0.36
N GLU A 231 10.27 -4.78 -0.79
CA GLU A 231 10.44 -5.91 -1.71
C GLU A 231 11.47 -6.94 -1.22
N MET A 232 12.48 -6.47 -0.48
CA MET A 232 13.54 -7.32 0.09
C MET A 232 13.27 -7.72 1.55
N HIS A 233 12.04 -7.58 2.03
CA HIS A 233 11.72 -7.78 3.45
C HIS A 233 12.15 -9.16 3.99
N ASP A 234 11.99 -10.24 3.22
CA ASP A 234 12.42 -11.58 3.59
C ASP A 234 13.94 -11.64 3.80
N GLN A 235 14.69 -11.10 2.83
CA GLN A 235 16.15 -11.13 2.87
C GLN A 235 16.71 -10.28 4.02
N ILE A 236 16.16 -9.09 4.22
CA ILE A 236 16.58 -8.18 5.31
C ILE A 236 16.25 -8.80 6.68
N ALA A 237 15.04 -9.36 6.86
CA ALA A 237 14.68 -10.03 8.11
C ALA A 237 15.57 -11.25 8.39
N MET A 238 15.86 -12.07 7.38
CA MET A 238 16.74 -13.22 7.50
C MET A 238 18.18 -12.79 7.87
N LEU A 239 18.72 -11.75 7.25
CA LEU A 239 20.05 -11.23 7.57
C LEU A 239 20.10 -10.68 9.00
N ALA A 240 19.12 -9.92 9.45
CA ALA A 240 19.04 -9.43 10.82
C ALA A 240 19.07 -10.59 11.83
N MET A 241 18.32 -11.66 11.57
CA MET A 241 18.32 -12.87 12.40
C MET A 241 19.65 -13.61 12.36
N ARG A 242 20.25 -13.77 11.17
CA ARG A 242 21.57 -14.43 10.98
C ARG A 242 22.69 -13.74 11.74
N TYR A 243 22.72 -12.40 11.69
CA TYR A 243 23.70 -11.60 12.41
C TYR A 243 23.32 -11.34 13.86
N LYS A 244 22.18 -11.86 14.32
CA LYS A 244 21.63 -11.68 15.68
C LYS A 244 21.47 -10.21 16.07
N ILE A 245 21.06 -9.37 15.14
CA ILE A 245 20.80 -7.96 15.36
C ILE A 245 19.29 -7.74 15.50
N PRO A 246 18.76 -7.42 16.70
CA PRO A 246 17.35 -7.05 16.86
C PRO A 246 16.99 -5.86 15.98
N ALA A 247 15.93 -5.99 15.20
CA ALA A 247 15.59 -4.95 14.24
C ALA A 247 14.14 -4.51 14.35
N ILE A 248 13.92 -3.19 14.17
CA ILE A 248 12.60 -2.60 13.98
C ILE A 248 12.40 -2.19 12.52
N TYR A 249 11.21 -2.43 12.01
CA TYR A 249 10.85 -2.24 10.62
C TYR A 249 9.66 -1.30 10.45
N ALA A 250 9.46 -0.82 9.23
CA ALA A 250 8.36 0.07 8.87
C ALA A 250 7.04 -0.67 8.63
N SER A 251 7.08 -1.96 8.31
CA SER A 251 5.88 -2.70 7.93
C SER A 251 5.81 -4.10 8.55
N ARG A 252 4.58 -4.61 8.66
CA ARG A 252 4.24 -5.92 9.22
C ARG A 252 4.92 -7.07 8.47
N GLU A 253 5.09 -6.94 7.19
CA GLU A 253 5.62 -7.96 6.29
C GLU A 253 6.99 -8.45 6.76
N PHE A 254 7.87 -7.57 7.22
CA PHE A 254 9.15 -7.94 7.83
C PHE A 254 9.01 -8.84 9.05
N VAL A 255 7.98 -8.58 9.87
CA VAL A 255 7.75 -9.37 11.11
C VAL A 255 7.19 -10.74 10.77
N VAL A 256 6.38 -10.86 9.73
CA VAL A 256 5.91 -12.13 9.16
C VAL A 256 7.08 -12.93 8.58
N ALA A 257 8.03 -12.25 7.93
CA ALA A 257 9.25 -12.84 7.38
C ALA A 257 10.26 -13.29 8.46
N GLY A 258 9.95 -13.11 9.73
CA GLY A 258 10.81 -13.53 10.86
C GLY A 258 11.52 -12.38 11.58
N GLY A 259 11.24 -11.14 11.24
CA GLY A 259 11.69 -9.97 12.01
C GLY A 259 11.02 -9.90 13.39
N VAL A 260 11.61 -9.11 14.31
CA VAL A 260 11.15 -9.04 15.71
C VAL A 260 9.97 -8.10 15.91
N ILE A 261 10.07 -6.87 15.39
CA ILE A 261 9.12 -5.82 15.68
C ILE A 261 8.98 -4.87 14.49
N SER A 262 7.77 -4.43 14.22
CA SER A 262 7.52 -3.33 13.28
C SER A 262 6.56 -2.31 13.88
N TYR A 263 6.74 -1.05 13.48
CA TYR A 263 5.79 0.02 13.76
C TYR A 263 5.63 0.91 12.53
N GLY A 264 4.43 0.95 12.00
CA GLY A 264 4.16 1.71 10.78
C GLY A 264 2.70 1.98 10.53
N ALA A 265 2.42 2.76 9.51
CA ALA A 265 1.05 3.01 9.07
C ALA A 265 0.36 1.70 8.68
N SER A 266 -0.91 1.58 9.03
CA SER A 266 -1.69 0.38 8.71
C SER A 266 -1.96 0.30 7.20
N ALA A 267 -1.20 -0.56 6.51
CA ALA A 267 -1.41 -0.81 5.09
C ALA A 267 -2.82 -1.36 4.80
N ALA A 268 -3.39 -2.14 5.72
CA ALA A 268 -4.74 -2.64 5.58
C ALA A 268 -5.78 -1.50 5.63
N ASP A 269 -5.60 -0.53 6.54
CA ASP A 269 -6.50 0.62 6.63
C ASP A 269 -6.40 1.52 5.38
N ALA A 270 -5.19 1.73 4.86
CA ALA A 270 -4.98 2.44 3.60
C ALA A 270 -5.66 1.74 2.41
N HIS A 271 -5.56 0.42 2.29
CA HIS A 271 -6.24 -0.33 1.23
C HIS A 271 -7.76 -0.30 1.38
N ARG A 272 -8.28 -0.35 2.62
CA ARG A 272 -9.71 -0.14 2.88
C ARG A 272 -10.16 1.26 2.44
N GLY A 273 -9.36 2.30 2.74
CA GLY A 273 -9.58 3.66 2.25
C GLY A 273 -9.60 3.75 0.73
N ALA A 274 -8.65 3.08 0.04
CA ALA A 274 -8.60 3.01 -1.41
C ALA A 274 -9.86 2.35 -2.00
N GLY A 275 -10.34 1.27 -1.38
CA GLY A 275 -11.62 0.65 -1.74
C GLY A 275 -12.82 1.60 -1.57
N ALA A 276 -12.87 2.34 -0.47
CA ALA A 276 -13.91 3.35 -0.25
C ALA A 276 -13.84 4.50 -1.29
N TYR A 277 -12.63 4.93 -1.68
CA TYR A 277 -12.45 5.93 -2.74
C TYR A 277 -12.88 5.40 -4.11
N ALA A 278 -12.54 4.16 -4.43
CA ALA A 278 -13.04 3.53 -5.64
C ALA A 278 -14.57 3.51 -5.68
N GLY A 279 -15.22 3.18 -4.57
CA GLY A 279 -16.68 3.24 -4.46
C GLY A 279 -17.25 4.65 -4.67
N LYS A 280 -16.61 5.71 -4.14
CA LYS A 280 -17.00 7.09 -4.41
C LYS A 280 -16.86 7.46 -5.90
N ILE A 281 -15.76 7.02 -6.54
CA ILE A 281 -15.51 7.27 -7.97
C ILE A 281 -16.53 6.52 -8.83
N LEU A 282 -16.88 5.29 -8.50
CA LEU A 282 -17.95 4.54 -9.18
C LEU A 282 -19.32 5.21 -9.06
N LYS A 283 -19.53 6.02 -8.01
CA LYS A 283 -20.72 6.87 -7.81
C LYS A 283 -20.62 8.24 -8.49
N GLY A 284 -19.51 8.52 -9.21
CA GLY A 284 -19.33 9.74 -9.99
C GLY A 284 -18.46 10.82 -9.33
N ALA A 285 -17.83 10.57 -8.21
CA ALA A 285 -16.85 11.49 -7.63
C ALA A 285 -15.62 11.61 -8.56
N LYS A 286 -15.06 12.80 -8.63
CA LYS A 286 -13.85 13.06 -9.41
C LYS A 286 -12.62 12.95 -8.50
N PRO A 287 -11.51 12.33 -8.94
CA PRO A 287 -10.27 12.23 -8.16
C PRO A 287 -9.76 13.58 -7.65
N ALA A 288 -9.78 14.61 -8.49
CA ALA A 288 -9.35 15.96 -8.12
C ALA A 288 -10.12 16.57 -6.92
N GLY A 289 -11.32 16.10 -6.62
CA GLY A 289 -12.12 16.51 -5.47
C GLY A 289 -11.99 15.59 -4.24
N LEU A 290 -11.12 14.58 -4.31
CA LEU A 290 -10.85 13.66 -3.22
C LEU A 290 -9.42 13.91 -2.71
N PRO A 291 -9.24 14.51 -1.51
CA PRO A 291 -7.92 14.71 -0.93
C PRO A 291 -7.13 13.40 -0.78
N VAL A 292 -5.82 13.45 -0.93
CA VAL A 292 -4.97 12.33 -0.53
C VAL A 292 -5.12 12.12 0.97
N GLN A 293 -5.37 10.89 1.39
CA GLN A 293 -5.46 10.56 2.81
C GLN A 293 -4.11 10.16 3.36
N LEU A 294 -3.79 10.70 4.52
CA LEU A 294 -2.66 10.29 5.34
C LEU A 294 -3.14 9.25 6.37
N PRO A 295 -2.22 8.43 6.92
CA PRO A 295 -2.59 7.40 7.86
C PRO A 295 -3.10 8.02 9.17
N THR A 296 -4.17 7.44 9.69
CA THR A 296 -4.70 7.76 11.02
C THR A 296 -4.57 6.57 11.96
N LYS A 297 -4.22 5.40 11.40
CA LYS A 297 -4.00 4.16 12.14
C LYS A 297 -2.58 3.66 11.92
N PHE A 298 -1.95 3.25 13.02
CA PHE A 298 -0.60 2.68 13.04
C PHE A 298 -0.67 1.33 13.73
N ASP A 299 0.09 0.35 13.20
CA ASP A 299 0.12 -0.99 13.73
C ASP A 299 1.50 -1.25 14.36
N LEU A 300 1.52 -1.66 15.63
CA LEU A 300 2.68 -2.25 16.31
C LEU A 300 2.55 -3.76 16.27
N VAL A 301 3.46 -4.43 15.56
CA VAL A 301 3.45 -5.88 15.39
C VAL A 301 4.71 -6.48 16.00
N ILE A 302 4.56 -7.56 16.77
CA ILE A 302 5.67 -8.23 17.49
C ILE A 302 5.64 -9.72 17.19
N ASN A 303 6.82 -10.31 16.88
CA ASN A 303 6.99 -11.74 16.71
C ASN A 303 7.74 -12.33 17.95
N LEU A 304 6.99 -13.08 18.76
CA LEU A 304 7.54 -13.67 20.00
C LEU A 304 8.59 -14.74 19.72
N LYS A 305 8.46 -15.54 18.66
CA LYS A 305 9.46 -16.55 18.32
C LYS A 305 10.76 -15.93 17.85
N ALA A 306 10.68 -14.89 17.02
CA ALA A 306 11.86 -14.15 16.59
C ALA A 306 12.58 -13.50 17.78
N ALA A 307 11.84 -12.87 18.69
CA ALA A 307 12.39 -12.30 19.92
C ALA A 307 13.09 -13.38 20.77
N LYS A 308 12.41 -14.51 20.99
CA LYS A 308 12.98 -15.65 21.76
C LYS A 308 14.25 -16.22 21.10
N ALA A 309 14.27 -16.32 19.77
CA ALA A 309 15.45 -16.81 19.03
C ALA A 309 16.68 -15.90 19.19
N LEU A 310 16.45 -14.59 19.37
CA LEU A 310 17.49 -13.61 19.70
C LEU A 310 17.79 -13.49 21.20
N GLY A 311 17.12 -14.26 22.05
CA GLY A 311 17.28 -14.16 23.51
C GLY A 311 16.69 -12.91 24.12
N LEU A 312 15.75 -12.24 23.43
CA LEU A 312 15.11 -11.02 23.89
C LEU A 312 13.88 -11.31 24.73
N ALA A 313 13.77 -10.63 25.87
CA ALA A 313 12.54 -10.54 26.64
C ALA A 313 11.76 -9.30 26.19
N ILE A 314 10.58 -9.50 25.63
CA ILE A 314 9.74 -8.37 25.21
C ILE A 314 9.16 -7.69 26.47
N PRO A 315 9.36 -6.37 26.65
CA PRO A 315 8.77 -5.64 27.77
C PRO A 315 7.25 -5.74 27.79
N PRO A 316 6.60 -5.86 28.98
CA PRO A 316 5.15 -5.91 29.10
C PRO A 316 4.44 -4.69 28.48
N SER A 317 5.06 -3.51 28.52
CA SER A 317 4.57 -2.29 27.91
C SER A 317 4.41 -2.42 26.38
N LEU A 318 5.40 -3.03 25.70
CA LEU A 318 5.33 -3.27 24.27
C LEU A 318 4.24 -4.31 23.94
N LEU A 319 4.11 -5.39 24.73
CA LEU A 319 3.06 -6.39 24.51
C LEU A 319 1.66 -5.79 24.69
N THR A 320 1.48 -4.92 25.69
CA THR A 320 0.19 -4.27 25.94
C THR A 320 -0.17 -3.27 24.84
N SER A 321 0.84 -2.65 24.23
CA SER A 321 0.66 -1.65 23.17
C SER A 321 0.59 -2.27 21.76
N ALA A 322 0.92 -3.59 21.63
CA ALA A 322 0.93 -4.24 20.34
C ALA A 322 -0.50 -4.41 19.79
N ASP A 323 -0.70 -4.02 18.53
CA ASP A 323 -1.93 -4.28 17.77
C ASP A 323 -2.02 -5.74 17.33
N GLU A 324 -0.86 -6.36 17.10
CA GLU A 324 -0.75 -7.78 16.71
C GLU A 324 0.49 -8.42 17.33
N VAL A 325 0.29 -9.60 17.92
CA VAL A 325 1.39 -10.43 18.41
C VAL A 325 1.33 -11.75 17.65
N ILE A 326 2.41 -12.08 16.92
CA ILE A 326 2.50 -13.30 16.14
C ILE A 326 3.47 -14.28 16.78
N ASP A 327 3.15 -15.57 16.69
CA ASP A 327 3.95 -16.68 17.19
C ASP A 327 4.24 -17.63 16.03
N GLN A 328 4.74 -17.09 14.89
CA GLN A 328 5.04 -17.86 13.70
C GLN A 328 6.50 -18.31 13.68
N PRO A 329 6.81 -19.51 13.11
CA PRO A 329 8.18 -19.96 12.94
C PRO A 329 8.94 -19.01 12.02
N ILE A 330 10.24 -18.89 12.26
CA ILE A 330 11.20 -18.28 11.34
C ILE A 330 11.35 -19.27 10.18
N ASN A 331 11.03 -18.86 8.97
CA ASN A 331 11.20 -19.67 7.76
C ASN A 331 12.66 -19.75 7.33
#